data_3519fda93c537f6b915e926730027150
#
_entry.id   3519fda93c537f6b915e926730027150
#
_cell.length_a   1.000
_cell.length_b   1.000
_cell.length_c   1.000
_cell.angle_alpha   90.00
_cell.angle_beta   90.00
_cell.angle_gamma   90.00
#
_symmetry.space_group_name_H-M   'P 1'
#
loop_
_entity.id
_entity.type
_entity.pdbx_description
1 polymer ?
#
loop_
_entity_poly.entity_id
_entity_poly.type
_entity_poly.pdbx_seq_one_letter_code
_entity_poly.pdbx_strand_id
1 'polypeptide(L)'
;MKNTTFTTINPDQNGNVKFENQEVVLPDNLKIDGDLSIRGCILEKIPEGLEVGGSLCILGGVLKNGKIPAIKIGDTLKIRDVNVEEGDLILPNNLKVEGDLNLSYSKIKKLPEGLEVKGFLNISHTLIQYIPKGVKIGHHLEADETVFSTLPDDIKIGGNLNLENSYIEKLPEGLEVGGDLILKDCIMINSLPKQMKIEGSLIVSGTHINEIPKGVSFGKGLYISRTKFKSLPERFNKINGSLQCIAVEDLKLPKGLKVKENLDLSYSLITKLPDNLEVGGDLYLYATGIKKYPEDLKVGGKILHY
;
A
#
# COMPACT_ATOMS: atom_id res chain seq x y z
N MET A 1 -10.84 45.77 12.60
CA MET A 1 -10.62 44.35 12.98
C MET A 1 -11.96 43.64 12.77
N LYS A 2 -12.04 42.63 11.91
CA LYS A 2 -13.26 41.81 11.77
C LYS A 2 -13.36 40.99 13.05
N ASN A 3 -14.49 41.11 13.79
CA ASN A 3 -14.77 40.23 14.91
C ASN A 3 -14.87 38.79 14.36
N THR A 4 -13.87 37.97 14.63
CA THR A 4 -13.91 36.54 14.28
C THR A 4 -14.83 35.84 15.25
N THR A 5 -15.94 35.31 14.75
CA THR A 5 -16.86 34.51 15.57
C THR A 5 -16.38 33.05 15.44
N PHE A 6 -16.00 32.48 16.59
CA PHE A 6 -15.62 31.07 16.66
C PHE A 6 -16.85 30.16 16.63
N THR A 7 -16.69 28.99 16.00
CA THR A 7 -17.73 27.95 16.01
C THR A 7 -17.88 27.38 17.41
N THR A 8 -19.11 27.22 17.88
CA THR A 8 -19.38 26.61 19.18
C THR A 8 -18.92 25.17 19.23
N ILE A 9 -18.16 24.82 20.26
CA ILE A 9 -17.61 23.50 20.48
C ILE A 9 -18.44 22.77 21.52
N ASN A 10 -19.10 21.68 21.10
CA ASN A 10 -19.97 20.87 21.95
C ASN A 10 -19.43 19.41 21.99
N PRO A 11 -18.59 19.06 22.98
CA PRO A 11 -18.15 17.69 23.15
C PRO A 11 -19.31 16.78 23.59
N ASP A 12 -19.27 15.53 23.10
CA ASP A 12 -20.14 14.47 23.64
C ASP A 12 -19.64 13.94 24.99
N GLN A 13 -20.30 12.91 25.52
CA GLN A 13 -19.94 12.31 26.82
C GLN A 13 -18.55 11.67 26.86
N ASN A 14 -17.93 11.41 25.68
CA ASN A 14 -16.59 10.87 25.51
C ASN A 14 -15.56 11.95 25.15
N GLY A 15 -15.96 13.23 25.18
CA GLY A 15 -15.11 14.35 24.80
C GLY A 15 -14.90 14.52 23.28
N ASN A 16 -15.66 13.79 22.44
CA ASN A 16 -15.55 13.89 20.97
C ASN A 16 -16.28 15.13 20.46
N VAL A 17 -15.72 15.75 19.41
CA VAL A 17 -16.33 16.92 18.76
C VAL A 17 -16.51 16.62 17.27
N LYS A 18 -17.69 16.94 16.73
CA LYS A 18 -18.05 16.69 15.34
C LYS A 18 -18.65 17.92 14.68
N PHE A 19 -18.15 18.24 13.48
CA PHE A 19 -18.71 19.26 12.60
C PHE A 19 -19.02 18.64 11.23
N GLU A 20 -20.17 18.97 10.66
CA GLU A 20 -20.61 18.46 9.36
C GLU A 20 -21.23 19.56 8.51
N ASN A 21 -20.78 19.66 7.25
CA ASN A 21 -21.37 20.49 6.19
C ASN A 21 -21.63 21.96 6.60
N GLN A 22 -20.69 22.59 7.29
CA GLN A 22 -20.79 23.96 7.76
C GLN A 22 -19.45 24.70 7.66
N GLU A 23 -19.47 26.00 7.81
CA GLU A 23 -18.26 26.79 8.03
C GLU A 23 -17.78 26.62 9.48
N VAL A 24 -16.49 26.38 9.65
CA VAL A 24 -15.86 26.10 10.95
C VAL A 24 -14.68 27.03 11.16
N VAL A 25 -14.72 27.74 12.30
CA VAL A 25 -13.63 28.61 12.77
C VAL A 25 -13.26 28.16 14.18
N LEU A 26 -12.08 27.59 14.35
CA LEU A 26 -11.58 27.07 15.62
C LEU A 26 -10.59 28.05 16.27
N PRO A 27 -10.62 28.20 17.61
CA PRO A 27 -9.67 29.06 18.33
C PRO A 27 -8.28 28.38 18.40
N ASP A 28 -7.22 29.19 18.44
CA ASP A 28 -5.87 28.70 18.70
C ASP A 28 -5.78 28.11 20.13
N ASN A 29 -4.88 27.14 20.34
CA ASN A 29 -4.68 26.36 21.56
C ASN A 29 -5.93 25.55 21.98
N LEU A 30 -6.78 25.18 21.02
CA LEU A 30 -7.94 24.33 21.27
C LEU A 30 -7.49 22.96 21.77
N LYS A 31 -8.17 22.46 22.83
CA LYS A 31 -7.97 21.11 23.36
C LYS A 31 -9.26 20.32 23.26
N ILE A 32 -9.19 19.13 22.69
CA ILE A 32 -10.27 18.15 22.58
C ILE A 32 -9.78 16.88 23.25
N ASP A 33 -10.50 16.38 24.26
CA ASP A 33 -10.08 15.19 25.01
C ASP A 33 -10.26 13.90 24.20
N GLY A 34 -11.32 13.81 23.40
CA GLY A 34 -11.62 12.69 22.49
C GLY A 34 -11.20 12.97 21.06
N ASP A 35 -12.04 12.54 20.11
CA ASP A 35 -11.82 12.71 18.67
C ASP A 35 -12.33 14.07 18.17
N LEU A 36 -11.65 14.63 17.17
CA LEU A 36 -12.14 15.77 16.39
C LEU A 36 -12.45 15.34 14.96
N SER A 37 -13.73 15.37 14.57
CA SER A 37 -14.19 15.01 13.22
C SER A 37 -14.80 16.23 12.51
N ILE A 38 -14.23 16.57 11.35
CA ILE A 38 -14.66 17.70 10.49
C ILE A 38 -14.94 17.14 9.11
N ARG A 39 -16.23 17.12 8.70
CA ARG A 39 -16.67 16.45 7.46
C ARG A 39 -17.43 17.39 6.54
N GLY A 40 -17.00 17.53 5.29
CA GLY A 40 -17.66 18.38 4.29
C GLY A 40 -17.69 19.87 4.68
N CYS A 41 -16.84 20.30 5.59
CA CYS A 41 -16.83 21.65 6.14
C CYS A 41 -15.93 22.59 5.35
N ILE A 42 -16.18 23.89 5.50
CA ILE A 42 -15.23 24.94 5.11
C ILE A 42 -14.48 25.34 6.38
N LEU A 43 -13.20 24.96 6.44
CA LEU A 43 -12.32 25.26 7.57
C LEU A 43 -11.35 26.37 7.21
N GLU A 44 -11.33 27.44 7.95
CA GLU A 44 -10.46 28.60 7.71
C GLU A 44 -8.98 28.20 7.77
N LYS A 45 -8.59 27.58 8.87
CA LYS A 45 -7.24 27.02 9.11
C LYS A 45 -7.29 25.95 10.19
N ILE A 46 -6.28 25.11 10.28
CA ILE A 46 -6.01 24.33 11.47
C ILE A 46 -5.41 25.27 12.53
N PRO A 47 -5.95 25.33 13.76
CA PRO A 47 -5.48 26.27 14.78
C PRO A 47 -4.08 25.92 15.28
N GLU A 48 -3.30 26.97 15.59
CA GLU A 48 -2.00 26.82 16.26
C GLU A 48 -2.22 26.17 17.64
N GLY A 49 -1.33 25.26 18.04
CA GLY A 49 -1.39 24.61 19.34
C GLY A 49 -2.60 23.69 19.55
N LEU A 50 -3.22 23.21 18.46
CA LEU A 50 -4.29 22.21 18.55
C LEU A 50 -3.78 20.92 19.21
N GLU A 51 -4.51 20.48 20.25
CA GLU A 51 -4.30 19.19 20.92
C GLU A 51 -5.59 18.36 20.81
N VAL A 52 -5.50 17.13 20.26
CA VAL A 52 -6.60 16.17 20.15
C VAL A 52 -6.16 14.89 20.86
N GLY A 53 -6.87 14.49 21.90
CA GLY A 53 -6.53 13.31 22.71
C GLY A 53 -6.71 11.99 21.96
N GLY A 54 -7.68 11.94 21.06
CA GLY A 54 -7.95 10.84 20.15
C GLY A 54 -7.47 11.13 18.73
N SER A 55 -8.33 10.84 17.75
CA SER A 55 -8.07 11.01 16.31
C SER A 55 -8.52 12.38 15.79
N LEU A 56 -7.74 12.95 14.86
CA LEU A 56 -8.17 14.10 14.06
C LEU A 56 -8.54 13.63 12.65
N CYS A 57 -9.82 13.82 12.28
CA CYS A 57 -10.35 13.43 10.98
C CYS A 57 -10.90 14.64 10.23
N ILE A 58 -10.28 15.05 9.12
CA ILE A 58 -10.75 16.08 8.19
C ILE A 58 -11.06 15.39 6.88
N LEU A 59 -12.34 15.29 6.53
CA LEU A 59 -12.82 14.46 5.42
C LEU A 59 -13.69 15.28 4.47
N GLY A 60 -13.24 15.45 3.24
CA GLY A 60 -13.92 16.30 2.27
C GLY A 60 -13.92 17.76 2.65
N GLY A 61 -14.66 18.58 1.89
CA GLY A 61 -14.80 20.01 2.15
C GLY A 61 -13.59 20.84 1.70
N VAL A 62 -13.42 22.00 2.32
CA VAL A 62 -12.41 23.00 1.94
C VAL A 62 -11.59 23.40 3.14
N LEU A 63 -10.28 23.40 3.01
CA LEU A 63 -9.34 24.02 3.92
C LEU A 63 -8.79 25.29 3.23
N LYS A 64 -9.16 26.49 3.73
CA LYS A 64 -8.75 27.74 3.08
C LYS A 64 -7.24 27.91 3.12
N ASN A 65 -6.59 27.62 4.26
CA ASN A 65 -5.15 27.62 4.39
C ASN A 65 -4.62 26.20 4.61
N GLY A 66 -3.86 25.69 3.65
CA GLY A 66 -3.34 24.30 3.67
C GLY A 66 -2.15 24.06 4.59
N LYS A 67 -1.63 25.08 5.28
CA LYS A 67 -0.51 24.91 6.22
C LYS A 67 -1.01 24.34 7.54
N ILE A 68 -0.60 23.11 7.85
CA ILE A 68 -0.87 22.48 9.14
C ILE A 68 0.21 22.91 10.13
N PRO A 69 -0.12 23.55 11.26
CA PRO A 69 0.85 23.92 12.28
C PRO A 69 1.34 22.70 13.05
N ALA A 70 2.23 22.92 14.03
CA ALA A 70 2.56 21.87 15.00
C ALA A 70 1.32 21.51 15.83
N ILE A 71 0.89 20.26 15.75
CA ILE A 71 -0.30 19.72 16.41
C ILE A 71 0.08 18.48 17.23
N LYS A 72 -0.69 18.21 18.27
CA LYS A 72 -0.59 16.95 19.03
C LYS A 72 -1.83 16.12 18.80
N ILE A 73 -1.65 14.87 18.43
CA ILE A 73 -2.71 13.92 18.14
C ILE A 73 -2.39 12.63 18.87
N GLY A 74 -3.33 12.15 19.68
CA GLY A 74 -3.14 10.98 20.51
C GLY A 74 -3.23 9.67 19.74
N ASP A 75 -3.87 9.67 18.58
CA ASP A 75 -4.06 8.47 17.76
C ASP A 75 -3.89 8.80 16.25
N THR A 76 -4.90 8.67 15.45
CA THR A 76 -4.88 8.76 13.98
C THR A 76 -5.02 10.19 13.47
N LEU A 77 -4.21 10.56 12.47
CA LEU A 77 -4.41 11.76 11.65
C LEU A 77 -4.95 11.36 10.27
N LYS A 78 -6.13 11.88 9.93
CA LYS A 78 -6.75 11.66 8.63
C LYS A 78 -7.13 12.98 7.98
N ILE A 79 -6.47 13.30 6.85
CA ILE A 79 -6.80 14.46 6.00
C ILE A 79 -7.01 13.91 4.60
N ARG A 80 -8.27 13.66 4.25
CA ARG A 80 -8.62 12.95 3.02
C ARG A 80 -9.64 13.72 2.21
N ASP A 81 -9.41 13.76 0.89
CA ASP A 81 -10.34 14.38 -0.09
C ASP A 81 -10.65 15.85 0.25
N VAL A 82 -9.66 16.56 0.80
CA VAL A 82 -9.78 17.97 1.19
C VAL A 82 -9.26 18.85 0.06
N ASN A 83 -10.09 19.81 -0.36
CA ASN A 83 -9.65 20.85 -1.29
C ASN A 83 -8.97 21.99 -0.53
N VAL A 84 -7.76 22.38 -0.95
CA VAL A 84 -7.03 23.51 -0.38
C VAL A 84 -7.20 24.70 -1.31
N GLU A 85 -7.72 25.85 -0.79
CA GLU A 85 -7.93 27.05 -1.59
C GLU A 85 -6.62 27.81 -1.80
N GLU A 86 -5.84 28.00 -0.73
CA GLU A 86 -4.59 28.75 -0.79
C GLU A 86 -3.38 27.86 -0.51
N GLY A 87 -2.49 27.77 -1.50
CA GLY A 87 -1.25 27.01 -1.40
C GLY A 87 -1.41 25.50 -1.53
N ASP A 88 -0.48 24.76 -0.96
CA ASP A 88 -0.45 23.30 -0.91
C ASP A 88 -0.82 22.83 0.51
N LEU A 89 -1.28 21.59 0.64
CA LEU A 89 -1.36 20.92 1.93
C LEU A 89 0.06 20.64 2.43
N ILE A 90 0.46 21.26 3.54
CA ILE A 90 1.80 21.20 4.11
C ILE A 90 1.73 20.72 5.54
N LEU A 91 2.33 19.58 5.82
CA LEU A 91 2.46 19.03 7.18
C LEU A 91 3.71 19.58 7.88
N PRO A 92 3.71 19.73 9.22
CA PRO A 92 4.87 20.20 9.95
C PRO A 92 6.00 19.16 9.96
N ASN A 93 7.26 19.61 9.89
CA ASN A 93 8.42 18.75 10.05
C ASN A 93 8.40 18.07 11.44
N ASN A 94 9.00 16.87 11.50
CA ASN A 94 9.04 16.03 12.71
C ASN A 94 7.65 15.66 13.24
N LEU A 95 6.64 15.61 12.36
CA LEU A 95 5.30 15.15 12.73
C LEU A 95 5.36 13.72 13.26
N LYS A 96 4.78 13.52 14.44
CA LYS A 96 4.61 12.20 15.05
C LYS A 96 3.13 11.87 15.13
N VAL A 97 2.76 10.70 14.63
CA VAL A 97 1.41 10.16 14.66
C VAL A 97 1.45 8.83 15.40
N GLU A 98 0.76 8.75 16.52
CA GLU A 98 0.77 7.58 17.40
C GLU A 98 -0.01 6.40 16.79
N GLY A 99 -1.04 6.68 16.00
CA GLY A 99 -1.80 5.73 15.21
C GLY A 99 -1.45 5.80 13.72
N ASP A 100 -2.47 5.90 12.88
CA ASP A 100 -2.35 5.91 11.42
C ASP A 100 -2.29 7.32 10.84
N LEU A 101 -1.56 7.49 9.75
CA LEU A 101 -1.61 8.71 8.94
C LEU A 101 -2.25 8.42 7.59
N ASN A 102 -3.43 9.00 7.33
CA ASN A 102 -4.12 8.83 6.07
C ASN A 102 -4.28 10.18 5.34
N LEU A 103 -3.56 10.32 4.24
CA LEU A 103 -3.54 11.50 3.36
C LEU A 103 -4.13 11.19 1.97
N SER A 104 -4.74 10.02 1.79
CA SER A 104 -5.20 9.56 0.47
C SER A 104 -6.20 10.54 -0.17
N TYR A 105 -6.14 10.64 -1.51
CA TYR A 105 -6.95 11.56 -2.30
C TYR A 105 -6.75 13.05 -1.97
N SER A 106 -5.69 13.42 -1.22
CA SER A 106 -5.34 14.81 -0.99
C SER A 106 -4.32 15.32 -2.01
N LYS A 107 -4.31 16.63 -2.24
CA LYS A 107 -3.36 17.28 -3.16
C LYS A 107 -1.99 17.55 -2.53
N ILE A 108 -1.60 16.76 -1.53
CA ILE A 108 -0.28 16.88 -0.91
C ILE A 108 0.81 16.46 -1.91
N LYS A 109 1.90 17.24 -1.96
CA LYS A 109 3.03 17.03 -2.87
C LYS A 109 4.29 16.54 -2.17
N LYS A 110 4.38 16.72 -0.85
CA LYS A 110 5.59 16.38 -0.06
C LYS A 110 5.21 15.84 1.30
N LEU A 111 5.91 14.80 1.74
CA LEU A 111 5.91 14.40 3.14
C LEU A 111 6.90 15.25 3.93
N PRO A 112 6.66 15.50 5.22
CA PRO A 112 7.57 16.27 6.05
C PRO A 112 8.83 15.46 6.40
N GLU A 113 9.95 16.17 6.56
CA GLU A 113 11.17 15.58 7.11
C GLU A 113 10.94 15.10 8.55
N GLY A 114 11.54 13.97 8.91
CA GLY A 114 11.42 13.40 10.26
C GLY A 114 10.03 12.87 10.60
N LEU A 115 9.19 12.55 9.61
CA LEU A 115 7.88 11.94 9.82
C LEU A 115 8.01 10.57 10.52
N GLU A 116 7.27 10.40 11.61
CA GLU A 116 7.13 9.13 12.31
C GLU A 116 5.65 8.75 12.42
N VAL A 117 5.27 7.59 11.89
CA VAL A 117 3.92 7.01 11.95
C VAL A 117 4.03 5.64 12.60
N LYS A 118 3.40 5.43 13.76
CA LYS A 118 3.46 4.12 14.44
C LYS A 118 2.54 3.08 13.77
N GLY A 119 1.43 3.51 13.21
CA GLY A 119 0.50 2.70 12.45
C GLY A 119 0.84 2.60 10.97
N PHE A 120 -0.17 2.60 10.11
CA PHE A 120 0.02 2.64 8.66
C PHE A 120 0.12 4.08 8.12
N LEU A 121 0.84 4.23 7.03
CA LEU A 121 0.86 5.44 6.22
C LEU A 121 0.11 5.18 4.91
N ASN A 122 -0.97 5.95 4.67
CA ASN A 122 -1.69 5.91 3.40
C ASN A 122 -1.51 7.24 2.66
N ILE A 123 -0.82 7.18 1.52
CA ILE A 123 -0.56 8.28 0.59
C ILE A 123 -1.09 7.99 -0.81
N SER A 124 -1.98 7.02 -0.95
CA SER A 124 -2.58 6.62 -2.23
C SER A 124 -3.31 7.78 -2.90
N HIS A 125 -3.24 7.84 -4.23
CA HIS A 125 -3.87 8.92 -5.03
C HIS A 125 -3.43 10.33 -4.60
N THR A 126 -2.15 10.51 -4.24
CA THR A 126 -1.58 11.81 -3.92
C THR A 126 -0.55 12.26 -4.97
N LEU A 127 -0.11 13.52 -4.88
CA LEU A 127 0.90 14.09 -5.76
C LEU A 127 2.30 14.08 -5.15
N ILE A 128 2.54 13.24 -4.14
CA ILE A 128 3.84 13.11 -3.46
C ILE A 128 4.88 12.64 -4.47
N GLN A 129 5.95 13.42 -4.61
CA GLN A 129 7.01 13.19 -5.60
C GLN A 129 8.14 12.29 -5.07
N TYR A 130 8.31 12.21 -3.76
CA TYR A 130 9.30 11.36 -3.10
C TYR A 130 8.96 11.15 -1.63
N ILE A 131 9.47 10.08 -1.05
CA ILE A 131 9.44 9.82 0.39
C ILE A 131 10.79 10.26 0.95
N PRO A 132 10.85 11.19 1.93
CA PRO A 132 12.10 11.63 2.53
C PRO A 132 12.86 10.49 3.24
N LYS A 133 14.18 10.59 3.31
CA LYS A 133 14.98 9.68 4.15
C LYS A 133 14.61 9.83 5.62
N GLY A 134 14.71 8.75 6.38
CA GLY A 134 14.41 8.74 7.81
C GLY A 134 12.93 8.71 8.16
N VAL A 135 12.02 8.62 7.19
CA VAL A 135 10.59 8.39 7.45
C VAL A 135 10.43 7.01 8.10
N LYS A 136 9.70 6.98 9.24
CA LYS A 136 9.45 5.74 9.98
C LYS A 136 7.97 5.35 9.83
N ILE A 137 7.72 4.10 9.43
CA ILE A 137 6.39 3.54 9.26
C ILE A 137 6.32 2.22 10.02
N GLY A 138 5.47 2.14 11.04
CA GLY A 138 5.39 0.97 11.92
C GLY A 138 4.76 -0.25 11.26
N HIS A 139 3.77 -0.04 10.40
CA HIS A 139 3.00 -1.12 9.77
C HIS A 139 3.02 -1.03 8.24
N HIS A 140 1.88 -0.72 7.59
CA HIS A 140 1.75 -0.74 6.14
C HIS A 140 2.08 0.61 5.50
N LEU A 141 2.61 0.56 4.28
CA LEU A 141 2.64 1.71 3.37
C LEU A 141 1.67 1.44 2.21
N GLU A 142 0.59 2.21 2.16
CA GLU A 142 -0.36 2.27 1.06
C GLU A 142 -0.01 3.47 0.17
N ALA A 143 0.46 3.22 -1.02
CA ALA A 143 0.96 4.21 -1.97
C ALA A 143 0.59 3.85 -3.41
N ASP A 144 -0.57 3.25 -3.59
CA ASP A 144 -1.13 2.96 -4.91
C ASP A 144 -1.47 4.27 -5.65
N GLU A 145 -1.34 4.24 -6.97
CA GLU A 145 -1.55 5.39 -7.85
C GLU A 145 -0.76 6.65 -7.46
N THR A 146 0.49 6.47 -7.02
CA THR A 146 1.43 7.57 -6.71
C THR A 146 2.41 7.82 -7.84
N VAL A 147 3.01 9.03 -7.84
CA VAL A 147 3.85 9.53 -8.95
C VAL A 147 5.35 9.43 -8.70
N PHE A 148 5.80 9.02 -7.51
CA PHE A 148 7.24 8.89 -7.23
C PHE A 148 7.81 7.64 -7.90
N SER A 149 9.06 7.73 -8.36
CA SER A 149 9.73 6.65 -9.11
C SER A 149 10.66 5.77 -8.25
N THR A 150 10.98 6.19 -7.03
CA THR A 150 11.90 5.46 -6.14
C THR A 150 11.49 5.59 -4.68
N LEU A 151 11.91 4.62 -3.86
CA LEU A 151 11.85 4.67 -2.41
C LEU A 151 13.24 5.02 -1.84
N PRO A 152 13.34 5.64 -0.65
CA PRO A 152 14.63 5.88 -0.01
C PRO A 152 15.29 4.57 0.45
N ASP A 153 16.64 4.53 0.41
CA ASP A 153 17.41 3.32 0.71
C ASP A 153 17.28 2.83 2.16
N ASP A 154 16.88 3.71 3.06
CA ASP A 154 16.73 3.43 4.50
C ASP A 154 15.28 3.11 4.92
N ILE A 155 14.37 2.97 3.95
CA ILE A 155 12.95 2.69 4.26
C ILE A 155 12.78 1.32 4.91
N LYS A 156 11.96 1.27 5.96
CA LYS A 156 11.57 0.03 6.62
C LYS A 156 10.05 -0.06 6.67
N ILE A 157 9.52 -1.21 6.23
CA ILE A 157 8.08 -1.46 6.17
C ILE A 157 7.78 -2.68 7.04
N GLY A 158 7.16 -2.45 8.21
CA GLY A 158 6.81 -3.52 9.15
C GLY A 158 5.67 -4.43 8.70
N GLY A 159 4.83 -3.96 7.78
CA GLY A 159 3.69 -4.68 7.21
C GLY A 159 3.76 -4.76 5.70
N ASN A 160 2.63 -4.56 5.03
CA ASN A 160 2.55 -4.57 3.56
C ASN A 160 3.12 -3.29 2.94
N LEU A 161 3.71 -3.44 1.77
CA LEU A 161 4.07 -2.35 0.87
C LEU A 161 3.20 -2.45 -0.38
N ASN A 162 2.22 -1.56 -0.49
CA ASN A 162 1.34 -1.47 -1.66
C ASN A 162 1.74 -0.29 -2.55
N LEU A 163 2.17 -0.60 -3.77
CA LEU A 163 2.56 0.33 -4.82
C LEU A 163 1.74 0.09 -6.10
N GLU A 164 0.59 -0.58 -6.02
CA GLU A 164 -0.24 -0.91 -7.19
C GLU A 164 -0.48 0.32 -8.07
N ASN A 165 -0.38 0.17 -9.40
CA ASN A 165 -0.57 1.26 -10.38
C ASN A 165 0.33 2.49 -10.17
N SER A 166 1.44 2.40 -9.41
CA SER A 166 2.35 3.52 -9.19
C SER A 166 3.41 3.64 -10.30
N TYR A 167 4.07 4.80 -10.37
CA TYR A 167 5.15 5.07 -11.32
C TYR A 167 6.52 4.58 -10.83
N ILE A 168 6.55 3.65 -9.86
CA ILE A 168 7.80 3.12 -9.32
C ILE A 168 8.65 2.49 -10.43
N GLU A 169 9.91 2.90 -10.55
CA GLU A 169 10.89 2.38 -11.51
C GLU A 169 11.88 1.44 -10.84
N LYS A 170 12.22 1.72 -9.58
CA LYS A 170 13.25 0.96 -8.84
C LYS A 170 12.88 0.84 -7.37
N LEU A 171 13.21 -0.31 -6.79
CA LEU A 171 13.20 -0.55 -5.36
C LEU A 171 14.63 -0.51 -4.81
N PRO A 172 14.84 -0.11 -3.53
CA PRO A 172 16.17 -0.09 -2.93
C PRO A 172 16.75 -1.51 -2.74
N GLU A 173 18.07 -1.62 -2.85
CA GLU A 173 18.77 -2.87 -2.54
C GLU A 173 18.61 -3.22 -1.05
N GLY A 174 18.39 -4.49 -0.76
CA GLY A 174 18.18 -4.96 0.60
C GLY A 174 16.83 -4.60 1.20
N LEU A 175 15.84 -4.19 0.39
CA LEU A 175 14.49 -3.88 0.90
C LEU A 175 13.92 -5.05 1.70
N GLU A 176 13.46 -4.75 2.91
CA GLU A 176 12.75 -5.69 3.78
C GLU A 176 11.28 -5.24 3.93
N VAL A 177 10.36 -6.18 3.66
CA VAL A 177 8.90 -5.97 3.77
C VAL A 177 8.34 -7.04 4.70
N GLY A 178 7.77 -6.64 5.83
CA GLY A 178 7.24 -7.54 6.85
C GLY A 178 5.90 -8.21 6.49
N GLY A 179 5.27 -7.79 5.41
CA GLY A 179 4.04 -8.35 4.84
C GLY A 179 4.19 -8.62 3.35
N ASP A 180 3.14 -8.34 2.59
CA ASP A 180 3.12 -8.50 1.14
C ASP A 180 3.78 -7.31 0.43
N LEU A 181 4.49 -7.57 -0.67
CA LEU A 181 4.93 -6.56 -1.63
C LEU A 181 4.02 -6.58 -2.85
N ILE A 182 3.30 -5.50 -3.07
CA ILE A 182 2.32 -5.36 -4.15
C ILE A 182 2.83 -4.33 -5.16
N LEU A 183 3.25 -4.82 -6.33
CA LEU A 183 3.71 -4.05 -7.49
C LEU A 183 2.77 -4.24 -8.69
N LYS A 184 1.54 -4.70 -8.44
CA LYS A 184 0.60 -5.01 -9.51
C LYS A 184 0.38 -3.80 -10.41
N ASP A 185 0.45 -4.04 -11.72
CA ASP A 185 0.27 -3.03 -12.77
C ASP A 185 1.21 -1.80 -12.68
N CYS A 186 2.37 -1.94 -11.99
CA CYS A 186 3.47 -0.99 -12.04
C CYS A 186 4.25 -1.17 -13.35
N ILE A 187 3.86 -0.45 -14.39
CA ILE A 187 4.41 -0.66 -15.75
C ILE A 187 5.83 -0.10 -15.95
N MET A 188 6.31 0.74 -15.04
CA MET A 188 7.65 1.35 -15.16
C MET A 188 8.76 0.46 -14.59
N ILE A 189 8.44 -0.44 -13.64
CA ILE A 189 9.43 -1.33 -13.05
C ILE A 189 9.69 -2.54 -13.96
N ASN A 190 10.97 -2.82 -14.24
CA ASN A 190 11.40 -3.90 -15.13
C ASN A 190 12.29 -4.95 -14.45
N SER A 191 12.74 -4.69 -13.23
CA SER A 191 13.60 -5.60 -12.46
C SER A 191 13.41 -5.43 -10.97
N LEU A 192 13.67 -6.51 -10.22
CA LEU A 192 13.77 -6.48 -8.76
C LEU A 192 15.22 -6.23 -8.32
N PRO A 193 15.46 -5.71 -7.09
CA PRO A 193 16.79 -5.63 -6.49
C PRO A 193 17.48 -6.99 -6.45
N LYS A 194 18.82 -7.00 -6.41
CA LYS A 194 19.57 -8.26 -6.30
C LYS A 194 19.31 -9.00 -5.00
N GLN A 195 19.02 -8.25 -3.93
CA GLN A 195 18.68 -8.78 -2.62
C GLN A 195 17.43 -8.09 -2.08
N MET A 196 16.46 -8.87 -1.61
CA MET A 196 15.22 -8.37 -1.03
C MET A 196 14.56 -9.50 -0.21
N LYS A 197 13.96 -9.13 0.92
CA LYS A 197 13.24 -10.07 1.78
C LYS A 197 11.80 -9.64 1.97
N ILE A 198 10.88 -10.54 1.67
CA ILE A 198 9.43 -10.35 1.80
C ILE A 198 8.89 -11.47 2.68
N GLU A 199 8.30 -11.14 3.83
CA GLU A 199 7.73 -12.16 4.72
C GLU A 199 6.37 -12.69 4.21
N GLY A 200 5.65 -11.89 3.44
CA GLY A 200 4.39 -12.23 2.79
C GLY A 200 4.56 -12.72 1.35
N SER A 201 3.64 -12.29 0.51
CA SER A 201 3.58 -12.62 -0.91
C SER A 201 4.30 -11.59 -1.77
N LEU A 202 4.83 -12.02 -2.92
CA LEU A 202 5.35 -11.17 -3.97
C LEU A 202 4.33 -11.07 -5.12
N ILE A 203 3.77 -9.88 -5.33
CA ILE A 203 2.78 -9.61 -6.37
C ILE A 203 3.39 -8.66 -7.40
N VAL A 204 3.78 -9.19 -8.56
CA VAL A 204 4.37 -8.44 -9.69
C VAL A 204 3.54 -8.57 -10.97
N SER A 205 2.29 -8.97 -10.85
CA SER A 205 1.37 -9.12 -11.98
C SER A 205 1.24 -7.82 -12.78
N GLY A 206 1.25 -7.90 -14.12
CA GLY A 206 1.12 -6.74 -15.00
C GLY A 206 2.36 -5.84 -15.08
N THR A 207 3.51 -6.26 -14.53
CA THR A 207 4.79 -5.54 -14.63
C THR A 207 5.65 -6.03 -15.80
N HIS A 208 6.75 -5.32 -16.08
CA HIS A 208 7.78 -5.77 -17.02
C HIS A 208 8.86 -6.65 -16.38
N ILE A 209 8.72 -7.01 -15.10
CA ILE A 209 9.62 -7.94 -14.41
C ILE A 209 9.47 -9.32 -15.06
N ASN A 210 10.60 -9.95 -15.41
CA ASN A 210 10.64 -11.23 -16.11
C ASN A 210 11.50 -12.29 -15.40
N GLU A 211 12.14 -11.94 -14.30
CA GLU A 211 12.92 -12.86 -13.47
C GLU A 211 12.92 -12.44 -12.00
N ILE A 212 13.20 -13.39 -11.12
CA ILE A 212 13.41 -13.15 -9.69
C ILE A 212 14.89 -13.40 -9.38
N PRO A 213 15.65 -12.34 -8.99
CA PRO A 213 17.07 -12.48 -8.63
C PRO A 213 17.32 -13.47 -7.50
N LYS A 214 18.51 -14.11 -7.48
CA LYS A 214 18.84 -15.17 -6.51
C LYS A 214 18.73 -14.76 -5.05
N GLY A 215 19.01 -13.51 -4.73
CA GLY A 215 18.92 -12.97 -3.37
C GLY A 215 17.53 -12.47 -2.96
N VAL A 216 16.51 -12.64 -3.82
CA VAL A 216 15.11 -12.30 -3.48
C VAL A 216 14.42 -13.51 -2.88
N SER A 217 13.79 -13.31 -1.71
CA SER A 217 12.98 -14.32 -1.03
C SER A 217 11.59 -13.78 -0.68
N PHE A 218 10.60 -14.67 -0.65
CA PHE A 218 9.24 -14.36 -0.19
C PHE A 218 8.70 -15.55 0.61
N GLY A 219 7.83 -15.28 1.59
CA GLY A 219 7.37 -16.27 2.56
C GLY A 219 6.08 -16.99 2.19
N LYS A 220 5.25 -16.39 1.34
CA LYS A 220 3.91 -16.91 1.02
C LYS A 220 3.72 -17.16 -0.48
N GLY A 221 2.81 -16.43 -1.13
CA GLY A 221 2.42 -16.61 -2.52
C GLY A 221 3.30 -15.86 -3.52
N LEU A 222 3.20 -16.27 -4.79
CA LEU A 222 3.84 -15.61 -5.93
C LEU A 222 2.79 -15.34 -7.01
N TYR A 223 2.66 -14.07 -7.42
CA TYR A 223 1.68 -13.62 -8.40
C TYR A 223 2.40 -12.91 -9.53
N ILE A 224 2.51 -13.59 -10.68
CA ILE A 224 3.26 -13.15 -11.88
C ILE A 224 2.36 -13.08 -13.12
N SER A 225 1.06 -12.95 -12.95
CA SER A 225 0.10 -12.91 -14.06
C SER A 225 0.38 -11.76 -15.03
N ARG A 226 0.19 -11.97 -16.32
CA ARG A 226 0.43 -10.96 -17.38
C ARG A 226 1.85 -10.39 -17.36
N THR A 227 2.84 -11.23 -17.11
CA THR A 227 4.27 -10.89 -17.14
C THR A 227 4.97 -11.68 -18.26
N LYS A 228 6.25 -11.37 -18.49
CA LYS A 228 7.10 -12.04 -19.49
C LYS A 228 8.01 -13.11 -18.88
N PHE A 229 7.66 -13.68 -17.74
CA PHE A 229 8.40 -14.78 -17.16
C PHE A 229 8.45 -15.97 -18.13
N LYS A 230 9.64 -16.56 -18.32
CA LYS A 230 9.83 -17.77 -19.16
C LYS A 230 10.04 -19.02 -18.32
N SER A 231 10.51 -18.87 -17.09
CA SER A 231 10.71 -19.99 -16.17
C SER A 231 10.69 -19.51 -14.72
N LEU A 232 10.24 -20.37 -13.82
CA LEU A 232 10.50 -20.22 -12.39
C LEU A 232 11.78 -21.00 -12.05
N PRO A 233 12.76 -20.39 -11.35
CA PRO A 233 13.94 -21.08 -10.88
C PRO A 233 13.63 -22.28 -10.00
N GLU A 234 14.47 -23.34 -10.07
CA GLU A 234 14.31 -24.59 -9.29
C GLU A 234 14.23 -24.35 -7.77
N ARG A 235 14.82 -23.26 -7.26
CA ARG A 235 14.73 -22.90 -5.84
C ARG A 235 13.30 -22.53 -5.40
N PHE A 236 12.40 -22.25 -6.33
CA PHE A 236 10.98 -22.00 -6.08
C PHE A 236 10.13 -23.25 -6.33
N ASN A 237 10.68 -24.43 -6.12
CA ASN A 237 9.93 -25.69 -6.16
C ASN A 237 8.96 -25.86 -4.97
N LYS A 238 8.98 -24.93 -4.02
CA LYS A 238 8.00 -24.86 -2.91
C LYS A 238 7.48 -23.46 -2.73
N ILE A 239 6.18 -23.27 -2.90
CA ILE A 239 5.43 -22.02 -2.68
C ILE A 239 4.50 -22.23 -1.48
N ASN A 240 4.68 -21.45 -0.41
CA ASN A 240 3.93 -21.60 0.86
C ASN A 240 2.53 -20.95 0.84
N GLY A 241 2.10 -20.38 -0.27
CA GLY A 241 0.79 -19.80 -0.54
C GLY A 241 0.31 -20.23 -1.90
N SER A 242 -0.40 -19.33 -2.59
CA SER A 242 -0.85 -19.54 -3.97
C SER A 242 0.23 -19.15 -4.99
N LEU A 243 0.22 -19.82 -6.14
CA LEU A 243 0.99 -19.45 -7.34
C LEU A 243 0.02 -19.04 -8.45
N GLN A 244 0.10 -17.78 -8.89
CA GLN A 244 -0.76 -17.27 -9.94
C GLN A 244 0.06 -16.82 -11.15
N CYS A 245 -0.18 -17.49 -12.29
CA CYS A 245 0.51 -17.28 -13.55
C CYS A 245 -0.49 -17.10 -14.72
N ILE A 246 -1.55 -16.35 -14.50
CA ILE A 246 -2.62 -16.12 -15.49
C ILE A 246 -2.05 -15.34 -16.67
N ALA A 247 -2.30 -15.81 -17.89
CA ALA A 247 -1.87 -15.19 -19.14
C ALA A 247 -0.34 -14.95 -19.19
N VAL A 248 0.44 -15.91 -18.70
CA VAL A 248 1.90 -15.96 -18.88
C VAL A 248 2.23 -16.88 -20.03
N GLU A 249 2.92 -16.35 -21.04
CA GLU A 249 3.31 -17.13 -22.21
C GLU A 249 4.45 -18.11 -21.87
N ASP A 250 4.34 -19.39 -22.34
CA ASP A 250 5.39 -20.41 -22.37
C ASP A 250 6.23 -20.51 -21.06
N LEU A 251 5.54 -20.49 -19.92
CA LEU A 251 6.16 -20.58 -18.60
C LEU A 251 6.62 -22.00 -18.29
N LYS A 252 7.91 -22.19 -17.99
CA LYS A 252 8.45 -23.45 -17.48
C LYS A 252 8.39 -23.46 -15.95
N LEU A 253 7.66 -24.43 -15.41
CA LEU A 253 7.58 -24.68 -13.97
C LEU A 253 8.65 -25.67 -13.53
N PRO A 254 9.22 -25.53 -12.31
CA PRO A 254 10.21 -26.46 -11.80
C PRO A 254 9.63 -27.85 -11.58
N LYS A 255 10.45 -28.90 -11.76
CA LYS A 255 10.06 -30.27 -11.45
C LYS A 255 9.84 -30.41 -9.95
N GLY A 256 8.80 -31.19 -9.56
CA GLY A 256 8.46 -31.40 -8.16
C GLY A 256 7.92 -30.14 -7.48
N LEU A 257 7.32 -29.22 -8.24
CA LEU A 257 6.70 -28.00 -7.71
C LEU A 257 5.60 -28.36 -6.70
N LYS A 258 5.69 -27.75 -5.51
CA LYS A 258 4.69 -27.86 -4.45
C LYS A 258 4.09 -26.49 -4.16
N VAL A 259 2.81 -26.33 -4.41
CA VAL A 259 2.03 -25.13 -4.10
C VAL A 259 1.09 -25.46 -2.95
N LYS A 260 1.25 -24.76 -1.82
CA LYS A 260 0.47 -25.07 -0.61
C LYS A 260 -1.02 -24.77 -0.76
N GLU A 261 -1.35 -23.75 -1.52
CA GLU A 261 -2.72 -23.31 -1.78
C GLU A 261 -3.07 -23.54 -3.26
N ASN A 262 -3.62 -22.54 -3.95
CA ASN A 262 -4.08 -22.67 -5.33
C ASN A 262 -2.96 -22.45 -6.34
N LEU A 263 -3.01 -23.18 -7.45
CA LEU A 263 -2.20 -22.95 -8.65
C LEU A 263 -3.12 -22.51 -9.78
N ASP A 264 -2.90 -21.29 -10.30
CA ASP A 264 -3.66 -20.77 -11.43
C ASP A 264 -2.75 -20.53 -12.62
N LEU A 265 -2.94 -21.33 -13.67
CA LEU A 265 -2.24 -21.28 -14.96
C LEU A 265 -3.16 -20.84 -16.10
N SER A 266 -4.35 -20.36 -15.79
CA SER A 266 -5.38 -20.00 -16.77
C SER A 266 -4.88 -19.04 -17.82
N TYR A 267 -5.33 -19.22 -19.07
CA TYR A 267 -4.97 -18.38 -20.21
C TYR A 267 -3.47 -18.34 -20.55
N SER A 268 -2.67 -19.26 -20.00
CA SER A 268 -1.24 -19.43 -20.35
C SER A 268 -1.06 -20.40 -21.52
N LEU A 269 0.05 -20.29 -22.25
CA LEU A 269 0.36 -21.19 -23.35
C LEU A 269 0.99 -22.52 -22.89
N ILE A 270 0.90 -22.85 -21.61
CA ILE A 270 1.44 -24.08 -21.06
C ILE A 270 0.71 -25.30 -21.65
N THR A 271 1.47 -26.31 -22.08
CA THR A 271 0.95 -27.53 -22.68
C THR A 271 1.19 -28.78 -21.84
N LYS A 272 2.04 -28.70 -20.82
CA LYS A 272 2.39 -29.80 -19.92
C LYS A 272 2.59 -29.29 -18.50
N LEU A 273 2.10 -30.03 -17.54
CA LEU A 273 2.43 -29.83 -16.12
C LEU A 273 3.77 -30.52 -15.79
N PRO A 274 4.55 -30.00 -14.81
CA PRO A 274 5.78 -30.66 -14.39
C PRO A 274 5.50 -31.97 -13.67
N ASP A 275 6.43 -32.92 -13.76
CA ASP A 275 6.38 -34.17 -13.00
C ASP A 275 6.42 -33.87 -11.50
N ASN A 276 5.77 -34.71 -10.69
CA ASN A 276 5.66 -34.59 -9.22
C ASN A 276 5.06 -33.24 -8.76
N LEU A 277 4.11 -32.69 -9.53
CA LEU A 277 3.37 -31.48 -9.13
C LEU A 277 2.41 -31.81 -7.99
N GLU A 278 2.52 -31.03 -6.89
CA GLU A 278 1.62 -31.08 -5.76
C GLU A 278 0.93 -29.71 -5.57
N VAL A 279 -0.41 -29.68 -5.57
CA VAL A 279 -1.23 -28.49 -5.31
C VAL A 279 -2.15 -28.79 -4.14
N GLY A 280 -2.02 -28.01 -3.05
CA GLY A 280 -2.81 -28.23 -1.84
C GLY A 280 -4.26 -27.77 -1.96
N GLY A 281 -4.52 -26.73 -2.74
CA GLY A 281 -5.85 -26.21 -3.08
C GLY A 281 -6.31 -26.59 -4.47
N ASP A 282 -6.92 -25.64 -5.17
CA ASP A 282 -7.46 -25.83 -6.53
C ASP A 282 -6.39 -25.59 -7.61
N LEU A 283 -6.51 -26.34 -8.71
CA LEU A 283 -5.69 -26.18 -9.92
C LEU A 283 -6.57 -25.61 -11.05
N TYR A 284 -6.30 -24.36 -11.45
CA TYR A 284 -7.03 -23.67 -12.51
C TYR A 284 -6.25 -23.75 -13.82
N LEU A 285 -6.89 -24.29 -14.86
CA LEU A 285 -6.31 -24.56 -16.19
C LEU A 285 -7.19 -24.01 -17.33
N TYR A 286 -8.01 -22.99 -17.08
CA TYR A 286 -8.89 -22.42 -18.10
C TYR A 286 -8.10 -21.95 -19.31
N ALA A 287 -8.54 -22.34 -20.51
CA ALA A 287 -7.92 -21.93 -21.78
C ALA A 287 -6.39 -22.21 -21.84
N THR A 288 -5.92 -23.34 -21.27
CA THR A 288 -4.54 -23.85 -21.44
C THR A 288 -4.45 -24.90 -22.52
N GLY A 289 -3.24 -25.22 -22.98
CA GLY A 289 -2.96 -26.32 -23.92
C GLY A 289 -2.79 -27.70 -23.27
N ILE A 290 -3.07 -27.87 -21.98
CA ILE A 290 -2.86 -29.10 -21.24
C ILE A 290 -3.93 -30.15 -21.63
N LYS A 291 -3.49 -31.26 -22.21
CA LYS A 291 -4.35 -32.37 -22.65
C LYS A 291 -4.22 -33.61 -21.78
N LYS A 292 -3.12 -33.75 -21.05
CA LYS A 292 -2.82 -34.91 -20.21
C LYS A 292 -2.20 -34.44 -18.89
N TYR A 293 -2.53 -35.12 -17.82
CA TYR A 293 -1.95 -34.91 -16.50
C TYR A 293 -0.80 -35.89 -16.26
N PRO A 294 0.26 -35.49 -15.52
CA PRO A 294 1.26 -36.44 -15.03
C PRO A 294 0.59 -37.51 -14.14
N GLU A 295 1.10 -38.75 -14.18
CA GLU A 295 0.57 -39.84 -13.36
C GLU A 295 0.74 -39.61 -11.84
N ASP A 296 1.74 -38.80 -11.50
CA ASP A 296 2.13 -38.45 -10.13
C ASP A 296 1.53 -37.11 -9.65
N LEU A 297 0.60 -36.50 -10.43
CA LEU A 297 -0.09 -35.27 -10.06
C LEU A 297 -0.92 -35.46 -8.78
N LYS A 298 -0.74 -34.55 -7.81
CA LYS A 298 -1.56 -34.47 -6.58
C LYS A 298 -2.23 -33.11 -6.50
N VAL A 299 -3.56 -33.11 -6.37
CA VAL A 299 -4.39 -31.90 -6.17
C VAL A 299 -5.33 -32.15 -5.00
N GLY A 300 -5.24 -31.32 -3.96
CA GLY A 300 -6.08 -31.43 -2.77
C GLY A 300 -7.49 -30.89 -2.96
N GLY A 301 -7.67 -29.94 -3.87
CA GLY A 301 -8.94 -29.36 -4.26
C GLY A 301 -9.44 -29.89 -5.59
N LYS A 302 -9.97 -28.99 -6.43
CA LYS A 302 -10.54 -29.31 -7.75
C LYS A 302 -9.55 -28.98 -8.86
N ILE A 303 -9.63 -29.73 -9.96
CA ILE A 303 -9.02 -29.35 -11.24
C ILE A 303 -10.12 -28.69 -12.09
N LEU A 304 -9.90 -27.42 -12.44
CA LEU A 304 -10.87 -26.57 -13.13
C LEU A 304 -10.31 -26.21 -14.51
N HIS A 305 -10.94 -26.70 -15.55
CA HIS A 305 -10.57 -26.47 -16.95
C HIS A 305 -11.82 -26.55 -17.84
N TYR A 306 -11.81 -25.82 -18.96
CA TYR A 306 -12.78 -25.93 -20.04
C TYR A 306 -12.06 -25.93 -21.37
#